data_9df0f6d5258b6d4f8846c76357b14448
#
_entry.id   9df0f6d5258b6d4f8846c76357b14448
#
_cell.length_a   1.000
_cell.length_b   1.000
_cell.length_c   1.000
_cell.angle_alpha   90.00
_cell.angle_beta   90.00
_cell.angle_gamma   90.00
#
_symmetry.space_group_name_H-M   'P 1'
#
loop_
_entity.id
_entity.type
_entity.pdbx_description
1 polymer ?
#
loop_
_entity_poly.entity_id
_entity_poly.type
_entity_poly.pdbx_seq_one_letter_code
_entity_poly.pdbx_strand_id
1 'polypeptide(L)'
;RTFSQPFSSVIQMLRPGVSRWDISGGQINKDDLHHEPNLLQATYYRGLSNLFTGYTGFQVTDNHYAAGLLGIGMNTSVGAISFDVTHSSVDIPDDKRYQGQSYRISWNKFFDLTDTSLNIAAYRYSTQDYLGLNDALTLIDEVEHPTQDLDPKTMRNYGRMKNQFTVSINQPLRFGKDDYGSFYTSGSWSDYWGGSKSRSNYSVGYSNSASWGSYSISAQRSWDEYSQTENSIYLSFSIPIEKLMGT
;
A
#
# COMPACT_ATOMS: atom_id res chain seq x y z
N ARG A 1 -17.35 -3.84 4.27
CA ARG A 1 -16.31 -3.69 3.23
C ARG A 1 -15.36 -2.62 3.69
N THR A 2 -14.21 -3.03 4.18
CA THR A 2 -13.13 -2.13 4.57
C THR A 2 -12.46 -1.62 3.28
N PHE A 3 -12.58 -0.34 2.97
CA PHE A 3 -11.84 0.29 1.89
C PHE A 3 -10.56 0.86 2.48
N SER A 4 -9.44 0.22 2.26
CA SER A 4 -8.11 0.78 2.52
C SER A 4 -7.57 1.35 1.22
N GLN A 5 -7.76 2.64 0.99
CA GLN A 5 -7.12 3.32 -0.13
C GLN A 5 -5.80 3.91 0.37
N PRO A 6 -4.64 3.46 -0.11
CA PRO A 6 -3.37 4.06 0.28
C PRO A 6 -3.33 5.52 -0.22
N PHE A 7 -2.90 6.44 0.63
CA PHE A 7 -2.76 7.87 0.32
C PHE A 7 -1.85 8.11 -0.90
N SER A 8 -0.90 7.23 -1.15
CA SER A 8 -0.10 7.24 -2.36
C SER A 8 -0.26 5.92 -3.11
N SER A 9 -1.03 5.94 -4.17
CA SER A 9 -1.21 4.83 -5.11
C SER A 9 -0.18 4.87 -6.25
N VAL A 10 -0.14 3.81 -7.05
CA VAL A 10 0.64 3.80 -8.31
C VAL A 10 0.23 4.97 -9.18
N ILE A 11 1.19 5.76 -9.62
CA ILE A 11 0.92 6.97 -10.39
C ILE A 11 0.48 6.61 -11.80
N GLN A 12 -0.69 7.08 -12.17
CA GLN A 12 -1.13 7.09 -13.55
C GLN A 12 -0.50 8.29 -14.26
N MET A 13 0.31 8.02 -15.28
CA MET A 13 0.88 9.06 -16.10
C MET A 13 -0.22 9.73 -16.93
N LEU A 14 -0.35 11.05 -16.81
CA LEU A 14 -1.36 11.85 -17.49
C LEU A 14 -0.79 12.53 -18.72
N ARG A 15 -1.62 12.68 -19.76
CA ARG A 15 -1.29 13.49 -20.94
C ARG A 15 -1.15 14.97 -20.54
N PRO A 16 -0.34 15.77 -21.27
CA PRO A 16 -0.20 17.19 -21.00
C PRO A 16 -1.54 17.92 -20.93
N GLY A 17 -1.71 18.75 -19.91
CA GLY A 17 -2.91 19.54 -19.69
C GLY A 17 -4.09 18.79 -19.05
N VAL A 18 -4.04 17.44 -18.96
CA VAL A 18 -5.06 16.65 -18.27
C VAL A 18 -4.84 16.73 -16.78
N SER A 19 -5.92 16.92 -16.04
CA SER A 19 -5.91 16.93 -14.56
C SER A 19 -6.88 15.88 -14.04
N ARG A 20 -6.54 15.33 -12.87
CA ARG A 20 -7.39 14.41 -12.13
C ARG A 20 -7.44 14.82 -10.66
N TRP A 21 -8.64 14.78 -10.11
CA TRP A 21 -8.91 15.01 -8.69
C TRP A 21 -9.51 13.76 -8.08
N ASP A 22 -9.04 13.40 -6.90
CA ASP A 22 -9.65 12.38 -6.06
C ASP A 22 -9.86 13.00 -4.69
N ILE A 23 -11.10 13.07 -4.24
CA ILE A 23 -11.48 13.63 -2.94
C ILE A 23 -12.32 12.58 -2.23
N SER A 24 -11.97 12.27 -1.00
CA SER A 24 -12.75 11.39 -0.15
C SER A 24 -12.81 11.90 1.29
N GLY A 25 -13.93 11.67 1.93
CA GLY A 25 -14.16 11.98 3.33
C GLY A 25 -15.06 10.94 3.96
N GLY A 26 -14.89 10.71 5.23
CA GLY A 26 -15.66 9.72 5.98
C GLY A 26 -15.10 9.52 7.37
N GLN A 27 -15.71 8.61 8.10
CA GLN A 27 -15.31 8.21 9.43
C GLN A 27 -14.44 6.94 9.31
N ILE A 28 -13.33 6.92 10.05
CA ILE A 28 -12.46 5.76 10.10
C ILE A 28 -13.01 4.80 11.15
N ASN A 29 -13.55 3.68 10.67
CA ASN A 29 -13.98 2.58 11.53
C ASN A 29 -12.90 1.49 11.50
N LYS A 30 -12.26 1.26 12.63
CA LYS A 30 -11.24 0.23 12.84
C LYS A 30 -11.49 -0.42 14.19
N ASP A 31 -11.65 -1.73 14.19
CA ASP A 31 -12.03 -2.52 15.38
C ASP A 31 -11.09 -2.34 16.59
N ASP A 32 -9.85 -1.93 16.34
CA ASP A 32 -8.82 -1.74 17.37
C ASP A 32 -8.81 -0.32 17.96
N LEU A 33 -9.65 0.60 17.49
CA LEU A 33 -9.71 1.99 17.97
C LEU A 33 -10.95 2.22 18.82
N HIS A 34 -10.79 2.87 19.98
CA HIS A 34 -11.89 3.26 20.84
C HIS A 34 -12.65 4.51 20.31
N HIS A 35 -12.01 5.26 19.42
CA HIS A 35 -12.57 6.46 18.80
C HIS A 35 -12.51 6.35 17.27
N GLU A 36 -13.59 6.77 16.60
CA GLU A 36 -13.71 6.76 15.14
C GLU A 36 -13.48 8.17 14.56
N PRO A 37 -12.25 8.56 14.23
CA PRO A 37 -11.97 9.90 13.75
C PRO A 37 -12.53 10.15 12.35
N ASN A 38 -12.92 11.38 12.08
CA ASN A 38 -13.27 11.82 10.74
C ASN A 38 -12.01 12.09 9.93
N LEU A 39 -12.01 11.60 8.69
CA LEU A 39 -10.95 11.77 7.72
C LEU A 39 -11.43 12.59 6.54
N LEU A 40 -10.62 13.55 6.11
CA LEU A 40 -10.73 14.21 4.81
C LEU A 40 -9.39 14.06 4.09
N GLN A 41 -9.44 13.58 2.85
CA GLN A 41 -8.27 13.49 2.00
C GLN A 41 -8.58 13.93 0.57
N ALA A 42 -7.58 14.53 -0.09
CA ALA A 42 -7.65 14.87 -1.49
C ALA A 42 -6.29 14.69 -2.15
N THR A 43 -6.32 14.29 -3.42
CA THR A 43 -5.15 14.25 -4.29
C THR A 43 -5.45 14.93 -5.62
N TYR A 44 -4.44 15.57 -6.16
CA TYR A 44 -4.49 16.25 -7.45
C TYR A 44 -3.30 15.83 -8.31
N TYR A 45 -3.59 15.43 -9.52
CA TYR A 45 -2.62 15.04 -10.54
C TYR A 45 -2.74 15.93 -11.75
N ARG A 46 -1.61 16.31 -12.33
CA ARG A 46 -1.59 17.09 -13.59
C ARG A 46 -0.47 16.61 -14.51
N GLY A 47 -0.83 16.33 -15.75
CA GLY A 47 0.15 16.12 -16.83
C GLY A 47 0.82 17.45 -17.19
N LEU A 48 2.11 17.56 -16.91
CA LEU A 48 2.92 18.75 -17.17
C LEU A 48 3.49 18.73 -18.58
N SER A 49 3.90 17.55 -19.04
CA SER A 49 4.40 17.28 -20.37
C SER A 49 4.15 15.82 -20.75
N ASN A 50 4.55 15.41 -21.96
CA ASN A 50 4.50 14.00 -22.36
C ASN A 50 5.39 13.09 -21.49
N LEU A 51 6.37 13.68 -20.80
CA LEU A 51 7.33 12.99 -19.97
C LEU A 51 6.98 13.06 -18.48
N PHE A 52 6.39 14.17 -18.02
CA PHE A 52 6.20 14.47 -16.60
C PHE A 52 4.75 14.62 -16.20
N THR A 53 4.41 14.04 -15.04
CA THR A 53 3.15 14.26 -14.32
C THR A 53 3.50 14.70 -12.90
N GLY A 54 3.02 15.88 -12.48
CA GLY A 54 3.11 16.34 -11.11
C GLY A 54 1.88 15.92 -10.31
N TYR A 55 2.05 15.68 -9.03
CA TYR A 55 0.92 15.39 -8.14
C TYR A 55 1.16 15.90 -6.73
N THR A 56 0.06 16.21 -6.08
CA THR A 56 0.05 16.68 -4.70
C THR A 56 -1.19 16.14 -3.98
N GLY A 57 -1.18 16.14 -2.68
CA GLY A 57 -2.32 15.71 -1.88
C GLY A 57 -2.21 16.14 -0.43
N PHE A 58 -3.30 16.02 0.27
CA PHE A 58 -3.34 16.20 1.72
C PHE A 58 -4.29 15.18 2.36
N GLN A 59 -4.08 14.97 3.64
CA GLN A 59 -4.87 14.10 4.49
C GLN A 59 -4.93 14.70 5.89
N VAL A 60 -6.14 14.88 6.42
CA VAL A 60 -6.35 15.49 7.74
C VAL A 60 -7.42 14.73 8.50
N THR A 61 -7.28 14.65 9.81
CA THR A 61 -8.28 14.11 10.71
C THR A 61 -8.62 15.11 11.81
N ASP A 62 -9.76 14.93 12.46
CA ASP A 62 -10.14 15.68 13.65
C ASP A 62 -9.26 15.34 14.88
N ASN A 63 -8.56 14.21 14.87
CA ASN A 63 -7.61 13.80 15.92
C ASN A 63 -6.21 14.40 15.72
N HIS A 64 -6.09 15.65 15.28
CA HIS A 64 -4.84 16.41 15.18
C HIS A 64 -3.76 15.79 14.28
N TYR A 65 -4.14 14.94 13.33
CA TYR A 65 -3.25 14.43 12.30
C TYR A 65 -3.41 15.24 11.02
N ALA A 66 -2.30 15.62 10.43
CA ALA A 66 -2.24 16.25 9.12
C ALA A 66 -1.04 15.72 8.33
N ALA A 67 -1.24 15.44 7.05
CA ALA A 67 -0.17 15.08 6.13
C ALA A 67 -0.33 15.76 4.78
N GLY A 68 0.80 16.11 4.16
CA GLY A 68 0.87 16.68 2.82
C GLY A 68 1.82 15.89 1.95
N LEU A 69 1.44 15.66 0.70
CA LEU A 69 2.18 14.91 -0.31
C LEU A 69 2.54 15.82 -1.49
N LEU A 70 3.77 15.70 -1.97
CA LEU A 70 4.23 16.30 -3.22
C LEU A 70 5.05 15.27 -3.99
N GLY A 71 4.77 15.11 -5.28
CA GLY A 71 5.47 14.13 -6.09
C GLY A 71 5.52 14.47 -7.58
N ILE A 72 6.40 13.77 -8.26
CA ILE A 72 6.58 13.83 -9.70
C ILE A 72 6.74 12.43 -10.27
N GLY A 73 6.09 12.17 -11.39
CA GLY A 73 6.26 10.96 -12.18
C GLY A 73 6.87 11.27 -13.53
N MET A 74 7.69 10.35 -14.03
CA MET A 74 8.32 10.40 -15.34
C MET A 74 7.94 9.16 -16.14
N ASN A 75 7.48 9.36 -17.37
CA ASN A 75 7.24 8.28 -18.34
C ASN A 75 8.47 8.12 -19.23
N THR A 76 9.21 7.05 -19.02
CA THR A 76 10.45 6.78 -19.76
C THR A 76 10.33 5.50 -20.60
N SER A 77 11.26 5.29 -21.53
CA SER A 77 11.33 4.05 -22.31
C SER A 77 11.57 2.80 -21.46
N VAL A 78 12.17 2.96 -20.29
CA VAL A 78 12.41 1.87 -19.33
C VAL A 78 11.26 1.68 -18.33
N GLY A 79 10.20 2.46 -18.45
CA GLY A 79 9.00 2.39 -17.59
C GLY A 79 8.67 3.73 -16.94
N ALA A 80 7.61 3.74 -16.17
CA ALA A 80 7.21 4.92 -15.40
C ALA A 80 7.90 4.90 -14.03
N ILE A 81 8.60 5.98 -13.73
CA ILE A 81 9.33 6.17 -12.47
C ILE A 81 8.67 7.32 -11.74
N SER A 82 8.50 7.21 -10.44
CA SER A 82 8.00 8.31 -9.62
C SER A 82 8.81 8.51 -8.36
N PHE A 83 8.82 9.75 -7.91
CA PHE A 83 9.38 10.15 -6.63
C PHE A 83 8.39 11.04 -5.90
N ASP A 84 8.16 10.78 -4.64
CA ASP A 84 7.31 11.61 -3.79
C ASP A 84 7.85 11.75 -2.36
N VAL A 85 7.44 12.85 -1.75
CA VAL A 85 7.71 13.18 -0.36
C VAL A 85 6.38 13.45 0.33
N THR A 86 6.16 12.80 1.45
CA THR A 86 5.04 13.05 2.35
C THR A 86 5.57 13.62 3.65
N HIS A 87 5.04 14.75 4.08
CA HIS A 87 5.29 15.32 5.40
C HIS A 87 4.07 15.07 6.26
N SER A 88 4.25 14.54 7.47
CA SER A 88 3.18 14.34 8.45
C SER A 88 3.46 15.12 9.72
N SER A 89 2.39 15.57 10.36
CA SER A 89 2.39 16.24 11.66
C SER A 89 1.23 15.71 12.48
N VAL A 90 1.50 15.30 13.70
CA VAL A 90 0.49 14.82 14.64
C VAL A 90 0.80 15.32 16.05
N ASP A 91 -0.22 15.81 16.75
CA ASP A 91 -0.13 16.14 18.17
C ASP A 91 -0.60 14.93 18.96
N ILE A 92 0.28 14.33 19.75
CA ILE A 92 -0.05 13.21 20.63
C ILE A 92 -0.46 13.77 21.99
N PRO A 93 -1.61 13.39 22.55
CA PRO A 93 -2.04 13.80 23.90
C PRO A 93 -0.94 13.53 24.94
N ASP A 94 -0.73 14.48 25.83
CA ASP A 94 0.27 14.42 26.92
C ASP A 94 1.72 14.18 26.48
N ASP A 95 2.03 14.42 25.21
CA ASP A 95 3.36 14.29 24.62
C ASP A 95 3.69 15.47 23.69
N LYS A 96 4.73 15.27 22.89
CA LYS A 96 5.19 16.23 21.89
C LYS A 96 4.44 16.07 20.56
N ARG A 97 4.51 17.12 19.76
CA ARG A 97 4.17 17.02 18.33
C ARG A 97 5.24 16.21 17.60
N TYR A 98 4.80 15.19 16.86
CA TYR A 98 5.64 14.41 15.95
C TYR A 98 5.53 14.97 14.54
N GLN A 99 6.69 15.23 13.94
CA GLN A 99 6.77 15.73 12.56
C GLN A 99 7.88 15.00 11.83
N GLY A 100 7.57 14.51 10.67
CA GLY A 100 8.55 13.76 9.88
C GLY A 100 8.22 13.71 8.40
N GLN A 101 9.14 13.13 7.64
CA GLN A 101 9.03 12.95 6.20
C GLN A 101 9.14 11.47 5.82
N SER A 102 8.40 11.10 4.78
CA SER A 102 8.53 9.84 4.09
C SER A 102 8.86 10.10 2.63
N TYR A 103 9.90 9.45 2.14
CA TYR A 103 10.38 9.54 0.77
C TYR A 103 10.09 8.22 0.08
N ARG A 104 9.50 8.25 -1.11
CA ARG A 104 9.20 7.06 -1.87
C ARG A 104 9.69 7.22 -3.31
N ILE A 105 10.32 6.18 -3.82
CA ILE A 105 10.58 5.98 -5.23
C ILE A 105 9.84 4.73 -5.70
N SER A 106 9.21 4.79 -6.87
CA SER A 106 8.55 3.62 -7.45
C SER A 106 8.82 3.52 -8.94
N TRP A 107 8.79 2.29 -9.42
CA TRP A 107 8.95 1.95 -10.83
C TRP A 107 7.89 0.94 -11.24
N ASN A 108 7.26 1.18 -12.38
CA ASN A 108 6.38 0.23 -13.02
C ASN A 108 6.70 0.10 -14.50
N LYS A 109 6.54 -1.08 -15.04
CA LYS A 109 6.82 -1.39 -16.43
C LYS A 109 5.91 -2.50 -16.94
N PHE A 110 5.36 -2.30 -18.11
CA PHE A 110 4.77 -3.36 -18.91
C PHE A 110 5.78 -3.80 -19.97
N PHE A 111 5.99 -5.10 -20.10
CA PHE A 111 6.90 -5.72 -21.05
C PHE A 111 6.09 -6.34 -22.17
N ASP A 112 5.98 -5.64 -23.31
CA ASP A 112 5.13 -6.01 -24.44
C ASP A 112 5.46 -7.37 -25.05
N LEU A 113 6.73 -7.80 -25.00
CA LEU A 113 7.17 -9.07 -25.60
C LEU A 113 6.65 -10.30 -24.84
N THR A 114 6.42 -10.18 -23.55
CA THR A 114 6.02 -11.27 -22.67
C THR A 114 4.68 -11.04 -21.98
N ASP A 115 4.03 -9.91 -22.26
CA ASP A 115 2.83 -9.42 -21.55
C ASP A 115 3.02 -9.33 -20.02
N THR A 116 4.28 -9.25 -19.56
CA THR A 116 4.60 -9.19 -18.14
C THR A 116 4.35 -7.79 -17.60
N SER A 117 3.59 -7.70 -16.52
CA SER A 117 3.40 -6.45 -15.80
C SER A 117 4.23 -6.45 -14.51
N LEU A 118 5.23 -5.60 -14.43
CA LEU A 118 5.81 -5.17 -13.18
C LEU A 118 4.90 -4.06 -12.62
N ASN A 119 3.95 -4.44 -11.78
CA ASN A 119 2.92 -3.51 -11.31
C ASN A 119 3.49 -2.45 -10.40
N ILE A 120 4.43 -2.85 -9.54
CA ILE A 120 5.15 -1.93 -8.66
C ILE A 120 6.48 -2.55 -8.22
N ALA A 121 7.54 -1.77 -8.28
CA ALA A 121 8.73 -1.93 -7.47
C ALA A 121 8.94 -0.60 -6.77
N ALA A 122 8.76 -0.56 -5.46
CA ALA A 122 8.79 0.67 -4.68
C ALA A 122 9.67 0.53 -3.45
N TYR A 123 10.44 1.57 -3.22
CA TYR A 123 11.20 1.73 -1.99
C TYR A 123 10.76 2.99 -1.27
N ARG A 124 10.55 2.87 0.04
CA ARG A 124 10.18 3.97 0.94
C ARG A 124 11.18 4.05 2.08
N TYR A 125 11.59 5.25 2.39
CA TYR A 125 12.30 5.59 3.61
C TYR A 125 11.50 6.63 4.40
N SER A 126 11.36 6.44 5.70
CA SER A 126 10.67 7.39 6.59
C SER A 126 11.58 7.79 7.74
N THR A 127 11.57 9.08 8.07
CA THR A 127 12.30 9.59 9.23
C THR A 127 11.68 9.08 10.54
N GLN A 128 12.42 9.12 11.63
CA GLN A 128 12.01 8.55 12.91
C GLN A 128 10.72 9.15 13.48
N ASP A 129 10.49 10.43 13.28
CA ASP A 129 9.30 11.13 13.77
C ASP A 129 8.16 11.20 12.72
N TYR A 130 8.31 10.53 11.59
CA TYR A 130 7.23 10.34 10.63
C TYR A 130 6.24 9.30 11.13
N LEU A 131 4.96 9.67 11.15
CA LEU A 131 3.85 8.76 11.41
C LEU A 131 2.91 8.77 10.22
N GLY A 132 2.60 7.60 9.68
CA GLY A 132 1.49 7.40 8.77
C GLY A 132 0.16 7.52 9.51
N LEU A 133 -0.94 7.68 8.78
CA LEU A 133 -2.27 7.85 9.39
C LEU A 133 -2.59 6.73 10.40
N ASN A 134 -2.45 5.47 9.99
CA ASN A 134 -2.76 4.33 10.87
C ASN A 134 -1.88 4.30 12.11
N ASP A 135 -0.59 4.56 11.96
CA ASP A 135 0.36 4.56 13.08
C ASP A 135 0.05 5.70 14.05
N ALA A 136 -0.32 6.87 13.51
CA ALA A 136 -0.71 8.03 14.31
C ALA A 136 -1.98 7.77 15.12
N LEU A 137 -3.03 7.22 14.48
CA LEU A 137 -4.30 6.93 15.15
C LEU A 137 -4.13 5.84 16.23
N THR A 138 -3.39 4.79 15.94
CA THR A 138 -3.10 3.73 16.92
C THR A 138 -2.31 4.30 18.11
N LEU A 139 -1.32 5.15 17.86
CA LEU A 139 -0.53 5.76 18.93
C LEU A 139 -1.36 6.72 19.79
N ILE A 140 -2.26 7.51 19.20
CA ILE A 140 -3.19 8.38 19.93
C ILE A 140 -4.09 7.54 20.84
N ASP A 141 -4.72 6.52 20.27
CA ASP A 141 -5.64 5.64 20.99
C ASP A 141 -4.95 4.90 22.14
N GLU A 142 -3.73 4.40 21.96
CA GLU A 142 -2.93 3.75 23.01
C GLU A 142 -2.52 4.70 24.14
N VAL A 143 -2.31 5.98 23.85
CA VAL A 143 -2.01 6.99 24.87
C VAL A 143 -3.27 7.38 25.65
N GLU A 144 -4.41 7.49 24.99
CA GLU A 144 -5.69 7.83 25.63
C GLU A 144 -6.30 6.64 26.40
N HIS A 145 -6.08 5.39 25.89
CA HIS A 145 -6.62 4.16 26.45
C HIS A 145 -5.52 3.11 26.64
N PRO A 146 -4.62 3.25 27.60
CA PRO A 146 -3.52 2.32 27.81
C PRO A 146 -4.04 0.91 28.10
N THR A 147 -3.75 -0.04 27.23
CA THR A 147 -4.22 -1.43 27.35
C THR A 147 -3.27 -2.35 28.13
N GLN A 148 -2.03 -1.92 28.37
CA GLN A 148 -1.01 -2.70 29.08
C GLN A 148 -0.12 -1.80 29.95
N ASP A 149 0.47 -2.38 31.01
CA ASP A 149 1.48 -1.76 31.90
C ASP A 149 2.83 -1.43 31.21
N LEU A 150 2.83 -1.24 29.88
CA LEU A 150 4.03 -0.87 29.14
C LEU A 150 4.22 0.65 29.20
N ASP A 151 5.44 1.06 29.55
CA ASP A 151 5.82 2.47 29.53
C ASP A 151 5.48 3.08 28.14
N PRO A 152 4.62 4.12 28.10
CA PRO A 152 4.27 4.80 26.85
C PRO A 152 5.46 5.22 26.00
N LYS A 153 6.63 5.51 26.63
CA LYS A 153 7.86 5.84 25.91
C LYS A 153 8.44 4.66 25.14
N THR A 154 8.27 3.43 25.65
CA THR A 154 8.74 2.23 24.97
C THR A 154 7.83 1.91 23.78
N MET A 155 6.51 2.06 23.94
CA MET A 155 5.54 1.88 22.83
C MET A 155 5.73 2.91 21.72
N ARG A 156 6.06 4.16 22.05
CA ARG A 156 6.27 5.27 21.08
C ARG A 156 7.41 5.03 20.10
N ASN A 157 8.40 4.23 20.46
CA ASN A 157 9.52 3.91 19.59
C ASN A 157 9.37 2.58 18.86
N TYR A 158 8.40 1.78 19.22
CA TYR A 158 8.20 0.45 18.65
C TYR A 158 7.35 0.50 17.38
N GLY A 159 7.82 -0.16 16.33
CA GLY A 159 7.02 -0.42 15.13
C GLY A 159 6.93 0.72 14.11
N ARG A 160 7.62 1.86 14.29
CA ARG A 160 7.63 2.91 13.26
C ARG A 160 8.42 2.46 12.05
N MET A 161 7.78 2.46 10.90
CA MET A 161 8.41 2.06 9.65
C MET A 161 9.58 2.98 9.30
N LYS A 162 10.74 2.37 9.08
CA LYS A 162 11.96 3.04 8.62
C LYS A 162 12.16 2.86 7.13
N ASN A 163 12.23 1.62 6.69
CA ASN A 163 12.40 1.27 5.29
C ASN A 163 11.31 0.29 4.88
N GLN A 164 10.86 0.37 3.64
CA GLN A 164 9.99 -0.61 3.04
C GLN A 164 10.35 -0.79 1.58
N PHE A 165 10.53 -2.03 1.16
CA PHE A 165 10.63 -2.42 -0.24
C PHE A 165 9.45 -3.31 -0.60
N THR A 166 8.79 -3.02 -1.71
CA THR A 166 7.68 -3.82 -2.23
C THR A 166 7.88 -4.10 -3.71
N VAL A 167 7.52 -5.30 -4.15
CA VAL A 167 7.52 -5.68 -5.56
C VAL A 167 6.29 -6.53 -5.86
N SER A 168 5.68 -6.32 -7.02
CA SER A 168 4.55 -7.11 -7.50
C SER A 168 4.64 -7.29 -9.01
N ILE A 169 4.62 -8.55 -9.43
CA ILE A 169 4.75 -8.96 -10.83
C ILE A 169 3.54 -9.82 -11.19
N ASN A 170 2.96 -9.56 -12.35
CA ASN A 170 1.93 -10.39 -12.95
C ASN A 170 2.38 -10.85 -14.33
N GLN A 171 2.30 -12.16 -14.57
CA GLN A 171 2.68 -12.79 -15.82
C GLN A 171 1.50 -13.58 -16.38
N PRO A 172 0.79 -13.08 -17.40
CA PRO A 172 -0.14 -13.87 -18.18
C PRO A 172 0.60 -14.98 -18.96
N LEU A 173 0.03 -16.16 -18.96
CA LEU A 173 0.57 -17.32 -19.65
C LEU A 173 -0.23 -17.53 -20.95
N ARG A 174 0.14 -16.81 -22.00
CA ARG A 174 -0.48 -16.89 -23.31
C ARG A 174 0.50 -17.48 -24.32
N PHE A 175 0.08 -18.56 -24.99
CA PHE A 175 0.87 -19.20 -26.03
C PHE A 175 0.03 -19.33 -27.30
N GLY A 176 0.32 -18.48 -28.28
CA GLY A 176 -0.46 -18.38 -29.51
C GLY A 176 -1.86 -17.81 -29.25
N LYS A 177 -2.90 -18.63 -29.47
CA LYS A 177 -4.30 -18.26 -29.21
C LYS A 177 -4.84 -18.75 -27.87
N ASP A 178 -4.07 -19.57 -27.18
CA ASP A 178 -4.49 -20.22 -25.95
C ASP A 178 -4.06 -19.42 -24.73
N ASP A 179 -4.99 -19.25 -23.79
CA ASP A 179 -4.77 -18.60 -22.49
C ASP A 179 -4.70 -19.68 -21.40
N TYR A 180 -3.55 -19.77 -20.77
CA TYR A 180 -3.28 -20.71 -19.69
C TYR A 180 -3.36 -20.05 -18.31
N GLY A 181 -3.97 -18.87 -18.23
CA GLY A 181 -4.14 -18.12 -16.99
C GLY A 181 -3.00 -17.16 -16.70
N SER A 182 -2.87 -16.79 -15.43
CA SER A 182 -1.89 -15.82 -14.97
C SER A 182 -1.15 -16.32 -13.73
N PHE A 183 0.14 -16.11 -13.73
CA PHE A 183 1.00 -16.30 -12.59
C PHE A 183 1.28 -14.92 -11.96
N TYR A 184 1.18 -14.81 -10.65
CA TYR A 184 1.54 -13.60 -9.93
C TYR A 184 2.48 -13.89 -8.78
N THR A 185 3.35 -12.95 -8.49
CA THR A 185 4.20 -12.96 -7.30
C THR A 185 4.29 -11.57 -6.72
N SER A 186 4.29 -11.50 -5.40
CA SER A 186 4.55 -10.25 -4.70
C SER A 186 5.43 -10.49 -3.49
N GLY A 187 6.19 -9.46 -3.12
CA GLY A 187 7.03 -9.47 -1.94
C GLY A 187 7.08 -8.10 -1.30
N SER A 188 7.16 -8.08 0.02
CA SER A 188 7.44 -6.88 0.80
C SER A 188 8.45 -7.19 1.90
N TRP A 189 9.33 -6.25 2.11
CA TRP A 189 10.28 -6.25 3.21
C TRP A 189 10.18 -4.90 3.91
N SER A 190 10.13 -4.91 5.24
CA SER A 190 9.99 -3.72 6.07
C SER A 190 10.96 -3.76 7.24
N ASP A 191 11.54 -2.62 7.56
CA ASP A 191 12.44 -2.39 8.67
C ASP A 191 11.92 -1.21 9.50
N TYR A 192 12.17 -1.24 10.81
CA TYR A 192 11.51 -0.34 11.75
C TYR A 192 12.52 0.40 12.62
N TRP A 193 12.13 1.58 13.11
CA TRP A 193 12.84 2.31 14.14
C TRP A 193 12.66 1.64 15.53
N GLY A 194 13.51 1.97 16.47
CA GLY A 194 13.37 1.55 17.86
C GLY A 194 13.79 0.11 18.16
N GLY A 195 14.54 -0.53 17.25
CA GLY A 195 15.05 -1.90 17.47
C GLY A 195 14.02 -2.99 17.23
N SER A 196 12.83 -2.64 16.70
CA SER A 196 11.88 -3.62 16.19
C SER A 196 12.47 -4.35 14.98
N LYS A 197 12.23 -5.63 14.92
CA LYS A 197 12.84 -6.52 13.93
C LYS A 197 12.14 -6.40 12.57
N SER A 198 12.85 -6.71 11.51
CA SER A 198 12.35 -6.67 10.13
C SER A 198 11.20 -7.65 9.93
N ARG A 199 10.30 -7.31 9.01
CA ARG A 199 9.20 -8.17 8.54
C ARG A 199 9.32 -8.41 7.06
N SER A 200 9.02 -9.61 6.62
CA SER A 200 8.92 -9.94 5.20
C SER A 200 7.69 -10.77 4.91
N ASN A 201 7.07 -10.46 3.77
CA ASN A 201 5.91 -11.15 3.23
C ASN A 201 6.19 -11.52 1.78
N TYR A 202 5.97 -12.77 1.43
CA TYR A 202 6.07 -13.25 0.06
C TYR A 202 4.80 -14.00 -0.30
N SER A 203 4.25 -13.72 -1.46
CA SER A 203 3.15 -14.47 -2.02
C SER A 203 3.41 -14.84 -3.46
N VAL A 204 2.91 -16.01 -3.84
CA VAL A 204 2.94 -16.52 -5.18
C VAL A 204 1.60 -17.18 -5.47
N GLY A 205 1.08 -17.00 -6.67
CA GLY A 205 -0.18 -17.61 -7.01
C GLY A 205 -0.35 -17.76 -8.50
N TYR A 206 -1.28 -18.63 -8.84
CA TYR A 206 -1.70 -18.91 -10.19
C TYR A 206 -3.22 -18.89 -10.25
N SER A 207 -3.78 -18.30 -11.27
CA SER A 207 -5.21 -18.29 -11.54
C SER A 207 -5.48 -18.56 -13.01
N ASN A 208 -6.56 -19.30 -13.28
CA ASN A 208 -7.01 -19.56 -14.63
C ASN A 208 -8.55 -19.63 -14.68
N SER A 209 -9.09 -19.34 -15.87
CA SER A 209 -10.51 -19.47 -16.18
C SER A 209 -10.70 -20.44 -17.33
N ALA A 210 -11.37 -21.54 -17.06
CA ALA A 210 -11.74 -22.56 -18.04
C ALA A 210 -13.21 -22.40 -18.44
N SER A 211 -13.65 -23.12 -19.45
CA SER A 211 -15.04 -23.12 -19.91
C SER A 211 -16.06 -23.52 -18.82
N TRP A 212 -15.63 -24.30 -17.83
CA TRP A 212 -16.46 -24.80 -16.72
C TRP A 212 -16.45 -23.88 -15.48
N GLY A 213 -15.47 -22.95 -15.36
CA GLY A 213 -15.33 -22.08 -14.18
C GLY A 213 -13.94 -21.50 -14.06
N SER A 214 -13.66 -20.87 -12.94
CA SER A 214 -12.34 -20.34 -12.59
C SER A 214 -11.76 -21.02 -11.36
N TYR A 215 -10.45 -21.12 -11.31
CA TYR A 215 -9.73 -21.64 -10.16
C TYR A 215 -8.46 -20.83 -9.90
N SER A 216 -8.07 -20.78 -8.64
CA SER A 216 -6.81 -20.20 -8.23
C SER A 216 -6.16 -20.98 -7.10
N ILE A 217 -4.84 -21.00 -7.12
CA ILE A 217 -4.00 -21.50 -6.04
C ILE A 217 -3.03 -20.39 -5.66
N SER A 218 -2.87 -20.13 -4.36
CA SER A 218 -1.88 -19.20 -3.87
C SER A 218 -1.21 -19.74 -2.62
N ALA A 219 0.08 -19.43 -2.49
CA ALA A 219 0.89 -19.69 -1.32
C ALA A 219 1.43 -18.37 -0.80
N GLN A 220 1.38 -18.19 0.50
CA GLN A 220 1.92 -17.03 1.19
C GLN A 220 2.84 -17.48 2.30
N ARG A 221 3.94 -16.77 2.46
CA ARG A 221 4.86 -16.91 3.57
C ARG A 221 5.08 -15.55 4.19
N SER A 222 4.80 -15.44 5.48
CA SER A 222 5.19 -14.30 6.30
C SER A 222 6.28 -14.68 7.29
N TRP A 223 7.23 -13.81 7.43
CA TRP A 223 8.29 -13.94 8.41
C TRP A 223 8.41 -12.68 9.22
N ASP A 224 8.35 -12.86 10.53
CA ASP A 224 8.58 -11.83 11.53
C ASP A 224 9.62 -12.37 12.51
N GLU A 225 10.59 -11.59 12.86
CA GLU A 225 11.67 -11.99 13.77
C GLU A 225 11.20 -12.29 15.19
N TYR A 226 9.97 -11.89 15.56
CA TYR A 226 9.35 -12.20 16.86
C TYR A 226 8.39 -13.38 16.82
N SER A 227 7.79 -13.63 15.69
CA SER A 227 6.83 -14.72 15.48
C SER A 227 7.45 -15.83 14.64
N GLN A 228 6.88 -16.99 14.77
CA GLN A 228 7.24 -18.13 13.91
C GLN A 228 6.86 -17.82 12.46
N THR A 229 7.61 -18.37 11.54
CA THR A 229 7.28 -18.31 10.11
C THR A 229 5.90 -18.91 9.87
N GLU A 230 4.99 -18.11 9.33
CA GLU A 230 3.67 -18.57 8.91
C GLU A 230 3.67 -18.89 7.43
N ASN A 231 3.17 -20.06 7.08
CA ASN A 231 2.94 -20.47 5.71
C ASN A 231 1.46 -20.76 5.53
N SER A 232 0.86 -20.20 4.48
CA SER A 232 -0.54 -20.39 4.15
C SER A 232 -0.69 -20.78 2.69
N ILE A 233 -1.60 -21.71 2.42
CA ILE A 233 -1.96 -22.11 1.06
C ILE A 233 -3.47 -21.95 0.92
N TYR A 234 -3.89 -21.26 -0.13
CA TYR A 234 -5.30 -21.02 -0.45
C TYR A 234 -5.62 -21.62 -1.80
N LEU A 235 -6.75 -22.34 -1.84
CA LEU A 235 -7.36 -22.88 -3.06
C LEU A 235 -8.75 -22.26 -3.20
N SER A 236 -9.04 -21.74 -4.38
CA SER A 236 -10.36 -21.17 -4.69
C SER A 236 -10.87 -21.76 -6.00
N PHE A 237 -12.16 -22.13 -6.00
CA PHE A 237 -12.87 -22.59 -7.18
C PHE A 237 -14.19 -21.79 -7.29
N SER A 238 -14.51 -21.34 -8.49
CA SER A 238 -15.77 -20.66 -8.79
C SER A 238 -16.39 -21.28 -10.03
N ILE A 239 -17.57 -21.88 -9.87
CA ILE A 239 -18.32 -22.53 -10.95
C ILE A 239 -19.64 -21.78 -11.12
N PRO A 240 -19.95 -21.23 -12.32
CA PRO A 240 -21.24 -20.59 -12.57
C PRO A 240 -22.39 -21.61 -12.45
N ILE A 241 -23.38 -21.32 -11.62
CA ILE A 241 -24.50 -22.23 -11.31
C ILE A 241 -25.31 -22.55 -12.58
N GLU A 242 -25.43 -21.60 -13.50
CA GLU A 242 -26.11 -21.78 -14.78
C GLU A 242 -25.50 -22.92 -15.63
N LYS A 243 -24.19 -23.14 -15.52
CA LYS A 243 -23.50 -24.25 -16.21
C LYS A 243 -23.65 -25.60 -15.52
N LEU A 244 -23.97 -25.63 -14.22
CA LEU A 244 -24.23 -26.83 -13.45
C LEU A 244 -25.66 -27.35 -13.67
N MET A 245 -26.61 -26.47 -14.02
CA MET A 245 -28.03 -26.83 -14.19
C MET A 245 -28.41 -27.17 -15.63
N GLY A 246 -27.46 -27.15 -16.57
CA GLY A 246 -27.66 -27.75 -17.91
C GLY A 246 -28.80 -27.13 -18.75
N THR A 247 -28.97 -25.78 -18.70
CA THR A 247 -29.89 -25.05 -19.61
C THR A 247 -29.14 -24.37 -20.72
#